data_7399cfc3bc403a5e7bcd4152a121ed84
#
_entry.id   7399cfc3bc403a5e7bcd4152a121ed84
#
_cell.length_a   1.000
_cell.length_b   1.000
_cell.length_c   1.000
_cell.angle_alpha   90.00
_cell.angle_beta   90.00
_cell.angle_gamma   90.00
#
_symmetry.space_group_name_H-M   'P 1'
#
loop_
_entity.id
_entity.type
_entity.pdbx_description
1 polymer ?
#
loop_
_entity_poly.entity_id
_entity_poly.type
_entity_poly.pdbx_seq_one_letter_code
_entity_poly.pdbx_strand_id
1 'polypeptide(L)'
;MNNPISHVLQQLHDAVNRGDQDALSQCYASDATVVATPMSSSTQNQAAEEHATQRDCVDALLKFQKKFMPDHFVTTGDERVIQAGDVALVVAKLYLVPKATPNALPCEGKRAVYVLQRDASGEWRCVIDNFFGTDL
;
A
#
# COMPACT_ATOMS: atom_id res chain seq x y z
N MET A 1 -0.39 -10.04 -19.97
CA MET A 1 -1.72 -9.91 -19.40
C MET A 1 -1.64 -9.25 -18.04
N ASN A 2 -2.44 -8.23 -17.85
CA ASN A 2 -2.41 -7.52 -16.57
C ASN A 2 -3.21 -8.29 -15.52
N ASN A 3 -2.54 -8.57 -14.42
CA ASN A 3 -3.22 -9.15 -13.27
C ASN A 3 -4.08 -8.05 -12.62
N PRO A 4 -5.39 -8.24 -12.45
CA PRO A 4 -6.24 -7.21 -11.87
C PRO A 4 -5.83 -6.82 -10.45
N ILE A 5 -5.22 -7.73 -9.70
CA ILE A 5 -4.73 -7.46 -8.35
C ILE A 5 -3.55 -6.49 -8.40
N SER A 6 -2.57 -6.76 -9.26
CA SER A 6 -1.42 -5.88 -9.47
C SER A 6 -1.85 -4.52 -9.99
N HIS A 7 -2.89 -4.48 -10.82
CA HIS A 7 -3.44 -3.23 -11.35
C HIS A 7 -4.00 -2.32 -10.24
N VAL A 8 -4.72 -2.90 -9.28
CA VAL A 8 -5.24 -2.14 -8.13
C VAL A 8 -4.10 -1.54 -7.32
N LEU A 9 -3.04 -2.31 -7.07
CA LEU A 9 -1.88 -1.81 -6.34
C LEU A 9 -1.17 -0.69 -7.10
N GLN A 10 -1.06 -0.81 -8.41
CA GLN A 10 -0.46 0.25 -9.21
C GLN A 10 -1.30 1.52 -9.14
N GLN A 11 -2.62 1.41 -9.24
CA GLN A 11 -3.52 2.56 -9.10
C GLN A 11 -3.38 3.21 -7.73
N LEU A 12 -3.25 2.40 -6.68
CA LEU A 12 -3.07 2.87 -5.32
C LEU A 12 -1.79 3.71 -5.20
N HIS A 13 -0.67 3.20 -5.68
CA HIS A 13 0.60 3.91 -5.62
C HIS A 13 0.60 5.17 -6.50
N ASP A 14 -0.02 5.11 -7.67
CA ASP A 14 -0.17 6.29 -8.52
C ASP A 14 -0.98 7.38 -7.83
N ALA A 15 -2.05 7.01 -7.15
CA ALA A 15 -2.88 7.95 -6.40
C ALA A 15 -2.11 8.60 -5.26
N VAL A 16 -1.31 7.82 -4.52
CA VAL A 16 -0.44 8.34 -3.47
C VAL A 16 0.57 9.34 -4.05
N ASN A 17 1.19 8.97 -5.16
CA ASN A 17 2.21 9.81 -5.80
C ASN A 17 1.65 11.13 -6.31
N ARG A 18 0.37 11.15 -6.69
CA ARG A 18 -0.32 12.37 -7.12
C ARG A 18 -0.99 13.12 -5.98
N GLY A 19 -1.11 12.51 -4.80
CA GLY A 19 -1.90 13.06 -3.71
C GLY A 19 -3.39 13.11 -4.01
N ASP A 20 -3.88 12.17 -4.83
CA ASP A 20 -5.27 12.12 -5.28
C ASP A 20 -6.11 11.33 -4.29
N GLN A 21 -6.77 12.04 -3.40
CA GLN A 21 -7.56 11.46 -2.33
C GLN A 21 -8.72 10.60 -2.85
N ASP A 22 -9.42 11.08 -3.87
CA ASP A 22 -10.58 10.38 -4.41
C ASP A 22 -10.19 9.08 -5.11
N ALA A 23 -9.13 9.11 -5.92
CA ALA A 23 -8.63 7.92 -6.59
C ALA A 23 -8.11 6.90 -5.58
N LEU A 24 -7.42 7.37 -4.54
CA LEU A 24 -6.90 6.50 -3.49
C LEU A 24 -8.03 5.82 -2.71
N SER A 25 -9.10 6.56 -2.43
CA SER A 25 -10.27 6.02 -1.73
C SER A 25 -10.89 4.85 -2.47
N GLN A 26 -10.88 4.88 -3.79
CA GLN A 26 -11.48 3.82 -4.61
C GLN A 26 -10.67 2.53 -4.58
N CYS A 27 -9.42 2.58 -4.15
CA CYS A 27 -8.56 1.40 -4.06
C CYS A 27 -8.79 0.61 -2.79
N TYR A 28 -9.43 1.19 -1.79
CA TYR A 28 -9.64 0.55 -0.48
C TYR A 28 -11.07 0.08 -0.30
N ALA A 29 -11.22 -1.04 0.44
CA ALA A 29 -12.52 -1.46 0.94
C ALA A 29 -12.99 -0.50 2.03
N SER A 30 -14.31 -0.49 2.29
CA SER A 30 -14.89 0.41 3.28
C SER A 30 -14.40 0.15 4.70
N ASP A 31 -14.00 -1.09 4.98
CA ASP A 31 -13.51 -1.55 6.29
C ASP A 31 -12.01 -1.84 6.26
N ALA A 32 -11.27 -1.22 5.36
CA ALA A 32 -9.84 -1.46 5.21
C ALA A 32 -9.05 -1.03 6.45
N THR A 33 -7.92 -1.69 6.66
CA THR A 33 -6.98 -1.37 7.74
C THR A 33 -5.62 -1.05 7.14
N VAL A 34 -5.01 0.03 7.61
CA VAL A 34 -3.64 0.42 7.24
C VAL A 34 -2.76 0.29 8.47
N VAL A 35 -1.63 -0.37 8.29
CA VAL A 35 -0.59 -0.46 9.32
C VAL A 35 0.42 0.65 9.02
N ALA A 36 0.46 1.66 9.86
CA ALA A 36 1.23 2.88 9.63
C ALA A 36 2.50 2.99 10.49
N THR A 37 2.88 1.91 11.17
CA THR A 37 4.11 1.84 11.96
C THR A 37 4.87 0.57 11.66
N PRO A 38 6.20 0.56 11.89
CA PRO A 38 6.98 -0.66 11.64
C PRO A 38 6.48 -1.81 12.50
N MET A 39 6.32 -2.96 11.88
CA MET A 39 6.05 -4.20 12.60
C MET A 39 7.37 -4.79 13.08
N SER A 40 7.46 -5.01 14.37
CA SER A 40 8.64 -5.58 15.00
C SER A 40 8.23 -6.77 15.85
N SER A 41 9.05 -7.81 15.83
CA SER A 41 8.78 -9.02 16.63
C SER A 41 8.76 -8.75 18.14
N SER A 42 9.40 -7.68 18.58
CA SER A 42 9.41 -7.28 20.00
C SER A 42 8.25 -6.38 20.38
N THR A 43 7.47 -5.93 19.44
CA THR A 43 6.40 -4.95 19.67
C THR A 43 5.09 -5.65 19.98
N GLN A 44 4.42 -5.20 20.99
CA GLN A 44 3.18 -5.81 21.45
C GLN A 44 1.94 -4.94 21.28
N ASN A 45 2.11 -3.67 20.90
CA ASN A 45 1.00 -2.71 20.85
C ASN A 45 0.87 -2.05 19.48
N GLN A 46 0.99 -2.82 18.42
CA GLN A 46 0.84 -2.30 17.06
C GLN A 46 -0.59 -1.82 16.76
N ALA A 47 -1.58 -2.39 17.43
CA ALA A 47 -2.97 -2.08 17.16
C ALA A 47 -3.31 -0.59 17.32
N ALA A 48 -2.58 0.14 18.18
CA ALA A 48 -2.79 1.56 18.38
C ALA A 48 -2.48 2.40 17.14
N GLU A 49 -1.69 1.87 16.21
CA GLU A 49 -1.27 2.56 15.01
C GLU A 49 -2.00 2.07 13.77
N GLU A 50 -3.01 1.21 13.94
CA GLU A 50 -3.82 0.73 12.85
C GLU A 50 -5.00 1.69 12.60
N HIS A 51 -5.31 1.90 11.34
CA HIS A 51 -6.42 2.75 10.92
C HIS A 51 -7.46 1.87 10.22
N ALA A 52 -8.65 1.81 10.78
CA ALA A 52 -9.63 0.76 10.51
C ALA A 52 -10.78 1.19 9.60
N THR A 53 -10.73 2.37 8.99
CA THR A 53 -11.74 2.80 8.03
C THR A 53 -11.07 3.24 6.74
N GLN A 54 -11.81 3.16 5.64
CA GLN A 54 -11.32 3.62 4.34
C GLN A 54 -10.80 5.07 4.41
N ARG A 55 -11.55 5.93 5.07
CA ARG A 55 -11.17 7.34 5.20
C ARG A 55 -9.89 7.50 5.99
N ASP A 56 -9.77 6.77 7.10
CA ASP A 56 -8.57 6.82 7.93
C ASP A 56 -7.36 6.28 7.19
N CYS A 57 -7.54 5.25 6.38
CA CYS A 57 -6.47 4.68 5.55
C CYS A 57 -5.94 5.72 4.56
N VAL A 58 -6.83 6.40 3.86
CA VAL A 58 -6.45 7.42 2.90
C VAL A 58 -5.71 8.56 3.58
N ASP A 59 -6.24 9.05 4.70
CA ASP A 59 -5.62 10.15 5.44
C ASP A 59 -4.24 9.75 5.97
N ALA A 60 -4.12 8.54 6.52
CA ALA A 60 -2.86 8.05 7.07
C ALA A 60 -1.79 7.95 6.00
N LEU A 61 -2.16 7.41 4.84
CA LEU A 61 -1.22 7.20 3.75
C LEU A 61 -0.72 8.53 3.17
N LEU A 62 -1.63 9.48 2.95
CA LEU A 62 -1.25 10.78 2.42
C LEU A 62 -0.43 11.60 3.41
N LYS A 63 -0.75 11.53 4.70
CA LYS A 63 0.04 12.18 5.75
C LYS A 63 1.43 11.57 5.83
N PHE A 64 1.53 10.25 5.77
CA PHE A 64 2.81 9.56 5.79
C PHE A 64 3.67 10.00 4.62
N GLN A 65 3.10 10.05 3.43
CA GLN A 65 3.82 10.43 2.23
C GLN A 65 4.36 11.87 2.34
N LYS A 66 3.54 12.79 2.81
CA LYS A 66 3.94 14.19 2.98
C LYS A 66 5.02 14.37 4.03
N LYS A 67 4.94 13.60 5.12
CA LYS A 67 5.85 13.75 6.26
C LYS A 67 7.20 13.11 6.00
N PHE A 68 7.20 11.89 5.43
CA PHE A 68 8.41 11.07 5.34
C PHE A 68 8.98 10.98 3.93
N MET A 69 8.17 11.22 2.90
CA MET A 69 8.59 11.01 1.52
C MET A 69 8.09 12.12 0.59
N PRO A 70 8.23 13.42 0.99
CA PRO A 70 7.69 14.50 0.13
C PRO A 70 8.42 14.62 -1.21
N ASP A 71 9.67 14.15 -1.27
CA ASP A 71 10.53 14.31 -2.44
C ASP A 71 10.72 13.02 -3.23
N HIS A 72 9.90 11.99 -2.95
CA HIS A 72 10.02 10.69 -3.59
C HIS A 72 8.68 10.21 -4.11
N PHE A 73 8.73 9.47 -5.22
CA PHE A 73 7.63 8.63 -5.67
C PHE A 73 7.81 7.23 -5.09
N VAL A 74 6.69 6.57 -4.85
CA VAL A 74 6.68 5.18 -4.40
C VAL A 74 6.26 4.26 -5.55
N THR A 75 6.95 3.14 -5.70
CA THR A 75 6.56 2.09 -6.63
C THR A 75 6.88 0.73 -6.00
N THR A 76 6.37 -0.33 -6.60
CA THR A 76 6.64 -1.69 -6.13
C THR A 76 7.30 -2.52 -7.20
N GLY A 77 8.05 -3.52 -6.75
CA GLY A 77 8.64 -4.52 -7.62
C GLY A 77 8.71 -5.86 -6.91
N ASP A 78 9.13 -6.87 -7.63
CA ASP A 78 9.28 -8.23 -7.11
C ASP A 78 8.01 -8.74 -6.44
N GLU A 79 6.87 -8.43 -7.04
CA GLU A 79 5.57 -8.82 -6.51
C GLU A 79 5.36 -10.32 -6.56
N ARG A 80 4.84 -10.85 -5.45
CA ARG A 80 4.32 -12.20 -5.40
C ARG A 80 2.86 -12.14 -5.00
N VAL A 81 2.00 -12.75 -5.81
CA VAL A 81 0.56 -12.75 -5.59
C VAL A 81 0.12 -14.18 -5.29
N ILE A 82 -0.53 -14.36 -4.16
CA ILE A 82 -1.11 -15.64 -3.77
C ILE A 82 -2.62 -15.41 -3.65
N GLN A 83 -3.37 -16.02 -4.54
CA GLN A 83 -4.82 -15.84 -4.60
C GLN A 83 -5.55 -17.09 -4.11
N ALA A 84 -6.55 -16.88 -3.26
CA ALA A 84 -7.45 -17.93 -2.79
C ALA A 84 -8.88 -17.44 -2.94
N GLY A 85 -9.53 -17.81 -4.04
CA GLY A 85 -10.89 -17.36 -4.35
C GLY A 85 -10.95 -15.85 -4.50
N ASP A 86 -11.72 -15.20 -3.64
CA ASP A 86 -11.94 -13.76 -3.66
C ASP A 86 -10.96 -12.98 -2.79
N VAL A 87 -9.91 -13.62 -2.30
CA VAL A 87 -8.89 -13.00 -1.46
C VAL A 87 -7.52 -13.21 -2.08
N ALA A 88 -6.68 -12.19 -2.01
CA ALA A 88 -5.31 -12.28 -2.49
C ALA A 88 -4.34 -11.66 -1.49
N LEU A 89 -3.23 -12.34 -1.28
CA LEU A 89 -2.10 -11.82 -0.52
C LEU A 89 -1.03 -11.39 -1.51
N VAL A 90 -0.53 -10.17 -1.36
CA VAL A 90 0.56 -9.66 -2.18
C VAL A 90 1.73 -9.28 -1.29
N VAL A 91 2.90 -9.79 -1.62
CA VAL A 91 4.16 -9.41 -1.00
C VAL A 91 5.01 -8.75 -2.07
N ALA A 92 5.49 -7.55 -1.81
CA ALA A 92 6.26 -6.80 -2.78
C ALA A 92 7.35 -5.99 -2.08
N LYS A 93 8.38 -5.61 -2.83
CA LYS A 93 9.35 -4.64 -2.34
C LYS A 93 8.90 -3.25 -2.73
N LEU A 94 9.00 -2.32 -1.79
CA LEU A 94 8.78 -0.91 -2.07
C LEU A 94 10.07 -0.27 -2.55
N TYR A 95 9.96 0.59 -3.54
CA TYR A 95 11.08 1.36 -4.07
C TYR A 95 10.72 2.83 -4.03
N LEU A 96 11.68 3.63 -3.60
CA LEU A 96 11.53 5.09 -3.54
C LEU A 96 12.37 5.71 -4.66
N VAL A 97 11.72 6.52 -5.50
CA VAL A 97 12.36 7.17 -6.63
C VAL A 97 12.35 8.68 -6.37
N PRO A 98 13.51 9.35 -6.36
CA PRO A 98 13.56 10.79 -6.16
C PRO A 98 12.81 11.55 -7.25
N LYS A 99 11.95 12.50 -6.86
CA LYS A 99 11.19 13.31 -7.84
C LYS A 99 12.09 14.17 -8.70
N ALA A 100 13.17 14.68 -8.12
CA ALA A 100 14.10 15.55 -8.83
C ALA A 100 14.97 14.81 -9.85
N THR A 101 15.17 13.51 -9.66
CA THR A 101 15.99 12.68 -10.54
C THR A 101 15.29 11.35 -10.79
N PRO A 102 14.20 11.35 -11.59
CA PRO A 102 13.38 10.15 -11.76
C PRO A 102 14.10 8.99 -12.45
N ASN A 103 15.23 9.27 -13.12
CA ASN A 103 16.05 8.22 -13.74
C ASN A 103 17.15 7.69 -12.84
N ALA A 104 17.25 8.17 -11.61
CA ALA A 104 18.21 7.65 -10.64
C ALA A 104 17.79 6.25 -10.19
N LEU A 105 18.78 5.49 -9.68
CA LEU A 105 18.48 4.17 -9.12
C LEU A 105 17.55 4.33 -7.91
N PRO A 106 16.44 3.59 -7.86
CA PRO A 106 15.52 3.68 -6.73
C PRO A 106 16.15 3.14 -5.44
N CYS A 107 15.78 3.74 -4.34
CA CYS A 107 16.14 3.22 -3.02
C CYS A 107 15.18 2.09 -2.67
N GLU A 108 15.72 0.94 -2.28
CA GLU A 108 14.92 -0.20 -1.88
C GLU A 108 14.43 -0.01 -0.45
N GLY A 109 13.10 -0.08 -0.29
CA GLY A 109 12.48 -0.06 1.02
C GLY A 109 12.26 -1.45 1.57
N LYS A 110 11.47 -1.53 2.63
CA LYS A 110 11.11 -2.80 3.25
C LYS A 110 10.09 -3.53 2.40
N ARG A 111 9.90 -4.81 2.70
CA ARG A 111 8.91 -5.64 2.06
C ARG A 111 7.52 -5.25 2.55
N ALA A 112 6.67 -4.83 1.63
CA ALA A 112 5.30 -4.46 1.93
C ALA A 112 4.38 -5.68 1.74
N VAL A 113 3.31 -5.71 2.52
CA VAL A 113 2.31 -6.78 2.46
C VAL A 113 0.94 -6.16 2.29
N TYR A 114 0.20 -6.66 1.32
CA TYR A 114 -1.16 -6.20 1.03
C TYR A 114 -2.10 -7.40 0.99
N VAL A 115 -3.30 -7.21 1.52
CA VAL A 115 -4.39 -8.17 1.32
C VAL A 115 -5.48 -7.48 0.55
N LEU A 116 -5.91 -8.08 -0.55
CA LEU A 116 -6.99 -7.58 -1.38
C LEU A 116 -8.14 -8.57 -1.36
N GLN A 117 -9.33 -8.03 -1.50
CA GLN A 117 -10.56 -8.83 -1.55
C GLN A 117 -11.42 -8.35 -2.70
N ARG A 118 -12.01 -9.29 -3.42
CA ARG A 118 -12.96 -8.97 -4.48
C ARG A 118 -14.32 -8.73 -3.84
N ASP A 119 -14.92 -7.58 -4.15
CA ASP A 119 -16.22 -7.22 -3.60
C ASP A 119 -17.38 -7.85 -4.39
N ALA A 120 -18.61 -7.56 -3.97
CA ALA A 120 -19.80 -8.12 -4.59
C ALA A 120 -19.97 -7.71 -6.05
N SER A 121 -19.38 -6.59 -6.46
CA SER A 121 -19.42 -6.12 -7.86
C SER A 121 -18.32 -6.75 -8.72
N GLY A 122 -17.45 -7.56 -8.14
CA GLY A 122 -16.34 -8.22 -8.83
C GLY A 122 -15.07 -7.40 -8.90
N GLU A 123 -15.00 -6.30 -8.17
CA GLU A 123 -13.80 -5.46 -8.16
C GLU A 123 -12.90 -5.78 -6.97
N TRP A 124 -11.59 -5.80 -7.23
CA TRP A 124 -10.62 -6.00 -6.18
C TRP A 124 -10.35 -4.69 -5.43
N ARG A 125 -10.31 -4.78 -4.11
CA ARG A 125 -10.03 -3.65 -3.24
C ARG A 125 -9.08 -4.07 -2.13
N CYS A 126 -8.23 -3.15 -1.69
CA CYS A 126 -7.30 -3.41 -0.61
C CYS A 126 -8.03 -3.40 0.73
N VAL A 127 -7.90 -4.46 1.49
CA VAL A 127 -8.49 -4.58 2.84
C VAL A 127 -7.44 -4.44 3.94
N ILE A 128 -6.19 -4.82 3.68
CA ILE A 128 -5.08 -4.61 4.61
C ILE A 128 -3.91 -4.06 3.82
N ASP A 129 -3.41 -2.91 4.24
CA ASP A 129 -2.28 -2.25 3.63
C ASP A 129 -1.18 -2.09 4.68
N ASN A 130 -0.14 -2.90 4.58
CA ASN A 130 1.07 -2.75 5.38
C ASN A 130 2.17 -2.18 4.50
N PHE A 131 2.02 -0.91 4.14
CA PHE A 131 2.98 -0.23 3.29
C PHE A 131 4.27 0.12 4.02
N PHE A 132 4.24 0.18 5.34
CA PHE A 132 5.43 0.48 6.13
C PHE A 132 6.43 -0.66 6.02
N GLY A 133 5.93 -1.87 5.86
CA GLY A 133 6.76 -3.03 5.60
C GLY A 133 7.08 -3.84 6.84
N THR A 134 7.79 -4.90 6.60
CA THR A 134 8.16 -5.87 7.62
C THR A 134 9.63 -6.27 7.42
N ASP A 135 10.26 -6.66 8.50
CA ASP A 135 11.65 -7.14 8.50
C ASP A 135 11.76 -8.62 8.11
N LEU A 136 10.66 -9.28 7.81
CA LEU A 136 10.64 -10.70 7.45
C LEU A 136 11.15 -10.95 6.05
#